data_cb5854f1dc12b8b1943adf31505fc336
#
_entry.id   cb5854f1dc12b8b1943adf31505fc336
#
_cell.length_a   1.000
_cell.length_b   1.000
_cell.length_c   1.000
_cell.angle_alpha   90.00
_cell.angle_beta   90.00
_cell.angle_gamma   90.00
#
_symmetry.space_group_name_H-M   'P 1'
#
loop_
_entity.id
_entity.type
_entity.pdbx_description
1 polymer ?
#
loop_
_entity_poly.entity_id
_entity_poly.type
_entity_poly.pdbx_seq_one_letter_code
_entity_poly.pdbx_strand_id
1 'polypeptide(L)'
;GNIYVAFSWSDYFTSFLHRLGVHLPDYLATSYAEAKNAFLSHSANTESVNAWKTAPLLGGLRIIFDLPALLINIGITALVYVGVKESKNFTNLMVLLKLITIVMVICVGAYFIDPGNWNPVNDQGVHSFMPNGFSGVMAAVSSVFFAYIGFDAISVMAEESKNPQRDLPRSMIYSLIICTIIYILLTLVLTGVVNYKLFEGVGDPLAKIFELQG
;
A
#
# COMPACT_ATOMS: atom_id res chain seq x y z
N GLY A 1 -7.60 10.13 2.15
CA GLY A 1 -6.71 9.65 1.07
C GLY A 1 -5.24 9.84 1.41
N ASN A 2 -4.74 11.07 1.42
CA ASN A 2 -3.29 11.36 1.51
C ASN A 2 -2.59 10.81 2.76
N ILE A 3 -3.29 10.77 3.90
CA ILE A 3 -2.72 10.25 5.16
C ILE A 3 -2.36 8.76 5.02
N TYR A 4 -3.25 7.95 4.45
CA TYR A 4 -2.99 6.51 4.24
C TYR A 4 -1.81 6.27 3.29
N VAL A 5 -1.72 7.07 2.22
CA VAL A 5 -0.60 6.98 1.27
C VAL A 5 0.73 7.33 1.96
N ALA A 6 0.71 8.33 2.86
CA ALA A 6 1.91 8.71 3.60
C ALA A 6 2.36 7.62 4.58
N PHE A 7 1.44 6.95 5.27
CA PHE A 7 1.77 5.81 6.15
C PHE A 7 2.32 4.63 5.34
N SER A 8 1.65 4.22 4.26
CA SER A 8 2.17 3.16 3.40
C SER A 8 3.56 3.49 2.83
N TRP A 9 3.79 4.75 2.43
CA TRP A 9 5.12 5.19 2.00
C TRP A 9 6.14 5.08 3.14
N SER A 10 5.76 5.46 4.36
CA SER A 10 6.61 5.36 5.55
C SER A 10 7.03 3.92 5.81
N ASP A 11 6.10 2.95 5.72
CA ASP A 11 6.40 1.52 5.91
C ASP A 11 7.47 1.03 4.91
N TYR A 12 7.29 1.34 3.61
CA TYR A 12 8.29 1.00 2.60
C TYR A 12 9.63 1.69 2.83
N PHE A 13 9.61 2.97 3.21
CA PHE A 13 10.83 3.76 3.47
C PHE A 13 11.57 3.23 4.69
N THR A 14 10.87 2.88 5.75
CA THR A 14 11.45 2.30 6.97
C THR A 14 12.06 0.93 6.68
N SER A 15 11.36 0.07 5.96
CA SER A 15 11.89 -1.22 5.50
C SER A 15 13.16 -1.06 4.65
N PHE A 16 13.19 -0.06 3.78
CA PHE A 16 14.38 0.25 2.99
C PHE A 16 15.55 0.73 3.87
N LEU A 17 15.30 1.61 4.85
CA LEU A 17 16.34 2.06 5.80
C LEU A 17 16.89 0.91 6.62
N HIS A 18 16.05 -0.01 7.07
CA HIS A 18 16.46 -1.22 7.78
C HIS A 18 17.47 -2.05 6.98
N ARG A 19 17.22 -2.23 5.68
CA ARG A 19 18.15 -2.94 4.77
C ARG A 19 19.48 -2.21 4.58
N LEU A 20 19.51 -0.90 4.74
CA LEU A 20 20.73 -0.10 4.72
C LEU A 20 21.46 -0.05 6.08
N GLY A 21 20.92 -0.75 7.09
CA GLY A 21 21.49 -0.79 8.46
C GLY A 21 21.13 0.42 9.32
N VAL A 22 20.19 1.26 8.87
CA VAL A 22 19.67 2.40 9.65
C VAL A 22 18.38 1.99 10.33
N HIS A 23 18.40 1.89 11.65
CA HIS A 23 17.24 1.52 12.46
C HIS A 23 16.62 2.76 13.09
N LEU A 24 15.41 3.11 12.66
CA LEU A 24 14.58 4.09 13.36
C LEU A 24 13.93 3.42 14.59
N PRO A 25 13.79 4.11 15.72
CA PRO A 25 13.01 3.61 16.84
C PRO A 25 11.54 3.38 16.43
N ASP A 26 10.96 2.24 16.81
CA ASP A 26 9.60 1.83 16.39
C ASP A 26 8.53 2.88 16.71
N TYR A 27 8.69 3.64 17.82
CA TYR A 27 7.77 4.72 18.20
C TYR A 27 7.84 5.98 17.30
N LEU A 28 8.86 6.07 16.42
CA LEU A 28 9.00 7.11 15.39
C LEU A 28 8.64 6.63 13.98
N ALA A 29 8.27 5.37 13.84
CA ALA A 29 7.94 4.73 12.55
C ALA A 29 6.52 4.14 12.53
N THR A 30 5.70 4.43 13.55
CA THR A 30 4.36 3.84 13.71
C THR A 30 3.37 4.92 14.15
N SER A 31 2.11 4.79 13.75
CA SER A 31 1.06 5.70 14.22
C SER A 31 0.62 5.38 15.66
N TYR A 32 0.22 6.39 16.42
CA TYR A 32 -0.29 6.22 17.79
C TYR A 32 -1.47 5.25 17.88
N ALA A 33 -2.40 5.34 16.92
CA ALA A 33 -3.58 4.50 16.88
C ALA A 33 -3.23 3.04 16.62
N GLU A 34 -2.30 2.78 15.72
CA GLU A 34 -1.82 1.45 15.39
C GLU A 34 -1.07 0.80 16.55
N ALA A 35 -0.09 1.51 17.12
CA ALA A 35 0.66 1.02 18.29
C ALA A 35 -0.26 0.70 19.47
N LYS A 36 -1.25 1.56 19.75
CA LYS A 36 -2.24 1.34 20.81
C LYS A 36 -3.11 0.12 20.53
N ASN A 37 -3.64 0.01 19.32
CA ASN A 37 -4.51 -1.11 18.94
C ASN A 37 -3.73 -2.44 18.94
N ALA A 38 -2.52 -2.46 18.40
CA ALA A 38 -1.66 -3.63 18.39
C ALA A 38 -1.35 -4.11 19.82
N PHE A 39 -1.08 -3.18 20.75
CA PHE A 39 -0.86 -3.51 22.15
C PHE A 39 -2.12 -4.07 22.84
N LEU A 40 -3.29 -3.48 22.60
CA LEU A 40 -4.56 -3.90 23.21
C LEU A 40 -5.07 -5.22 22.64
N SER A 41 -4.88 -5.47 21.35
CA SER A 41 -5.33 -6.70 20.69
C SER A 41 -4.34 -7.85 20.80
N HIS A 42 -3.20 -7.66 21.49
CA HIS A 42 -2.10 -8.64 21.55
C HIS A 42 -1.68 -9.11 20.12
N SER A 43 -1.61 -8.15 19.21
CA SER A 43 -1.28 -8.40 17.82
C SER A 43 0.09 -9.09 17.68
N ALA A 44 0.22 -9.94 16.66
CA ALA A 44 1.49 -10.55 16.27
C ALA A 44 2.49 -9.54 15.69
N ASN A 45 2.05 -8.32 15.35
CA ASN A 45 2.93 -7.24 14.87
C ASN A 45 3.84 -6.75 16.01
N THR A 46 5.05 -7.29 16.05
CA THR A 46 6.04 -7.03 17.08
C THR A 46 6.50 -5.58 17.09
N GLU A 47 6.60 -4.93 15.93
CA GLU A 47 7.08 -3.54 15.79
C GLU A 47 6.10 -2.57 16.42
N SER A 48 4.80 -2.66 16.08
CA SER A 48 3.76 -1.79 16.65
C SER A 48 3.59 -2.00 18.17
N VAL A 49 3.73 -3.23 18.66
CA VAL A 49 3.71 -3.53 20.09
C VAL A 49 4.94 -2.97 20.81
N ASN A 50 6.13 -3.07 20.20
CA ASN A 50 7.36 -2.49 20.73
C ASN A 50 7.30 -0.96 20.74
N ALA A 51 6.77 -0.34 19.68
CA ALA A 51 6.53 1.10 19.64
C ALA A 51 5.75 1.57 20.88
N TRP A 52 4.69 0.86 21.26
CA TRP A 52 3.92 1.19 22.47
C TRP A 52 4.73 1.02 23.76
N LYS A 53 5.55 -0.02 23.87
CA LYS A 53 6.33 -0.33 25.09
C LYS A 53 7.52 0.61 25.28
N THR A 54 8.21 0.96 24.19
CA THR A 54 9.46 1.73 24.20
C THR A 54 9.26 3.23 24.11
N ALA A 55 8.05 3.67 23.76
CA ALA A 55 7.75 5.10 23.62
C ALA A 55 8.00 5.89 24.90
N PRO A 56 8.66 7.05 24.81
CA PRO A 56 8.89 7.94 25.95
C PRO A 56 7.57 8.49 26.49
N LEU A 57 7.48 8.62 27.82
CA LEU A 57 6.34 9.19 28.51
C LEU A 57 6.64 10.65 28.85
N LEU A 58 5.80 11.56 28.35
CA LEU A 58 5.83 12.98 28.70
C LEU A 58 4.48 13.39 29.31
N GLY A 59 4.47 13.76 30.58
CA GLY A 59 3.23 14.20 31.25
C GLY A 59 2.12 13.13 31.28
N GLY A 60 2.44 11.84 31.25
CA GLY A 60 1.46 10.74 31.23
C GLY A 60 0.98 10.34 29.81
N LEU A 61 1.39 11.04 28.77
CA LEU A 61 1.11 10.70 27.39
C LEU A 61 2.34 10.04 26.75
N ARG A 62 2.09 8.95 25.97
CA ARG A 62 3.14 8.31 25.18
C ARG A 62 3.36 9.10 23.90
N ILE A 63 4.62 9.42 23.61
CA ILE A 63 4.98 10.11 22.37
C ILE A 63 5.25 9.04 21.30
N ILE A 64 4.27 8.85 20.43
CA ILE A 64 4.34 7.95 19.29
C ILE A 64 3.84 8.73 18.08
N PHE A 65 4.65 8.81 17.04
CA PHE A 65 4.26 9.43 15.77
C PHE A 65 5.14 8.91 14.64
N ASP A 66 4.56 8.81 13.46
CA ASP A 66 5.26 8.40 12.26
C ASP A 66 6.05 9.59 11.68
N LEU A 67 7.34 9.65 11.98
CA LEU A 67 8.22 10.72 11.55
C LEU A 67 8.42 10.74 10.03
N PRO A 68 8.70 9.62 9.33
CA PRO A 68 8.80 9.61 7.87
C PRO A 68 7.52 10.07 7.19
N ALA A 69 6.35 9.62 7.64
CA ALA A 69 5.06 10.06 7.08
C ALA A 69 4.82 11.56 7.29
N LEU A 70 5.21 12.09 8.45
CA LEU A 70 5.13 13.53 8.73
C LEU A 70 6.06 14.33 7.80
N LEU A 71 7.31 13.91 7.66
CA LEU A 71 8.31 14.61 6.85
C LEU A 71 7.94 14.63 5.37
N ILE A 72 7.45 13.52 4.81
CA ILE A 72 7.03 13.48 3.41
C ILE A 72 5.82 14.39 3.16
N ASN A 73 4.84 14.43 4.09
CA ASN A 73 3.71 15.34 3.98
C ASN A 73 4.12 16.80 4.02
N ILE A 74 5.00 17.18 4.94
CA ILE A 74 5.55 18.54 5.02
C ILE A 74 6.33 18.87 3.74
N GLY A 75 7.17 17.95 3.26
CA GLY A 75 7.94 18.12 2.04
C GLY A 75 7.07 18.36 0.81
N ILE A 76 6.05 17.53 0.61
CA ILE A 76 5.10 17.68 -0.51
C ILE A 76 4.31 18.98 -0.37
N THR A 77 3.84 19.31 0.83
CA THR A 77 3.10 20.56 1.08
C THR A 77 3.96 21.79 0.77
N ALA A 78 5.23 21.77 1.17
CA ALA A 78 6.17 22.84 0.85
C ALA A 78 6.42 22.97 -0.66
N LEU A 79 6.58 21.84 -1.36
CA LEU A 79 6.73 21.82 -2.82
C LEU A 79 5.50 22.41 -3.51
N VAL A 80 4.30 22.04 -3.10
CA VAL A 80 3.04 22.56 -3.66
C VAL A 80 2.92 24.06 -3.36
N TYR A 81 3.29 24.48 -2.16
CA TYR A 81 3.23 25.90 -1.76
C TYR A 81 4.19 26.78 -2.59
N VAL A 82 5.39 26.29 -2.88
CA VAL A 82 6.38 27.00 -3.73
C VAL A 82 5.92 27.06 -5.20
N GLY A 83 4.88 26.29 -5.56
CA GLY A 83 4.32 26.31 -6.91
C GLY A 83 5.26 25.68 -7.95
N VAL A 84 5.88 24.58 -7.63
CA VAL A 84 6.65 23.80 -8.59
C VAL A 84 5.69 23.41 -9.72
N LYS A 85 5.84 24.04 -10.88
CA LYS A 85 5.17 23.63 -12.11
C LYS A 85 5.67 22.20 -12.40
N GLU A 86 4.85 21.22 -12.12
CA GLU A 86 5.18 19.84 -12.45
C GLU A 86 5.49 19.78 -13.95
N SER A 87 6.75 19.48 -14.25
CA SER A 87 7.11 19.25 -15.64
C SER A 87 6.37 17.98 -16.08
N LYS A 88 5.52 18.09 -17.10
CA LYS A 88 4.81 16.96 -17.73
C LYS A 88 5.74 15.76 -17.95
N ASN A 89 6.99 16.03 -18.32
CA ASN A 89 7.99 14.99 -18.54
C ASN A 89 8.39 14.28 -17.25
N PHE A 90 8.48 15.00 -16.13
CA PHE A 90 8.80 14.42 -14.84
C PHE A 90 7.66 13.51 -14.33
N THR A 91 6.43 14.00 -14.42
CA THR A 91 5.24 13.20 -14.05
C THR A 91 5.14 11.94 -14.92
N ASN A 92 5.31 12.05 -16.23
CA ASN A 92 5.31 10.91 -17.13
C ASN A 92 6.43 9.90 -16.81
N LEU A 93 7.63 10.39 -16.47
CA LEU A 93 8.75 9.52 -16.05
C LEU A 93 8.41 8.76 -14.78
N MET A 94 7.83 9.42 -13.78
CA MET A 94 7.42 8.79 -12.51
C MET A 94 6.34 7.72 -12.75
N VAL A 95 5.35 8.00 -13.60
CA VAL A 95 4.32 7.03 -13.97
C VAL A 95 4.94 5.84 -14.70
N LEU A 96 5.86 6.08 -15.64
CA LEU A 96 6.53 5.01 -16.36
C LEU A 96 7.35 4.11 -15.43
N LEU A 97 8.13 4.70 -14.52
CA LEU A 97 8.91 3.94 -13.52
C LEU A 97 7.99 3.09 -12.64
N LYS A 98 6.87 3.64 -12.18
CA LYS A 98 5.86 2.90 -11.40
C LYS A 98 5.33 1.69 -12.18
N LEU A 99 4.95 1.87 -13.44
CA LEU A 99 4.44 0.79 -14.29
C LEU A 99 5.50 -0.29 -14.54
N ILE A 100 6.75 0.11 -14.80
CA ILE A 100 7.86 -0.82 -14.97
C ILE A 100 8.05 -1.66 -13.69
N THR A 101 8.03 -1.02 -12.53
CA THR A 101 8.16 -1.71 -11.24
C THR A 101 7.03 -2.73 -11.04
N ILE A 102 5.80 -2.35 -11.30
CA ILE A 102 4.64 -3.26 -11.18
C ILE A 102 4.76 -4.43 -12.15
N VAL A 103 5.09 -4.17 -13.41
CA VAL A 103 5.28 -5.24 -14.42
C VAL A 103 6.45 -6.16 -14.03
N MET A 104 7.53 -5.60 -13.51
CA MET A 104 8.66 -6.39 -12.99
C MET A 104 8.22 -7.32 -11.85
N VAL A 105 7.46 -6.80 -10.88
CA VAL A 105 6.93 -7.61 -9.77
C VAL A 105 6.02 -8.73 -10.30
N ILE A 106 5.16 -8.43 -11.26
CA ILE A 106 4.28 -9.44 -11.87
C ILE A 106 5.11 -10.51 -12.61
N CYS A 107 6.08 -10.12 -13.42
CA CYS A 107 6.90 -11.06 -14.20
C CYS A 107 7.78 -11.93 -13.31
N VAL A 108 8.47 -11.34 -12.35
CA VAL A 108 9.34 -12.07 -11.41
C VAL A 108 8.48 -12.94 -10.48
N GLY A 109 7.42 -12.40 -9.90
CA GLY A 109 6.54 -13.14 -9.01
C GLY A 109 5.82 -14.30 -9.72
N ALA A 110 5.45 -14.14 -10.99
CA ALA A 110 4.81 -15.20 -11.76
C ALA A 110 5.68 -16.48 -11.87
N TYR A 111 7.00 -16.36 -11.78
CA TYR A 111 7.91 -17.51 -11.78
C TYR A 111 7.83 -18.32 -10.48
N PHE A 112 7.46 -17.69 -9.38
CA PHE A 112 7.40 -18.30 -8.03
C PHE A 112 5.99 -18.71 -7.61
N ILE A 113 5.02 -18.72 -8.53
CA ILE A 113 3.63 -19.09 -8.22
C ILE A 113 3.55 -20.58 -7.85
N ASP A 114 3.00 -20.87 -6.67
CA ASP A 114 2.51 -22.17 -6.28
C ASP A 114 0.98 -22.20 -6.38
N PRO A 115 0.39 -22.98 -7.32
CA PRO A 115 -1.06 -23.05 -7.47
C PRO A 115 -1.79 -23.54 -6.21
N GLY A 116 -1.09 -24.24 -5.29
CA GLY A 116 -1.63 -24.65 -4.00
C GLY A 116 -2.06 -23.47 -3.12
N ASN A 117 -1.42 -22.32 -3.26
CA ASN A 117 -1.75 -21.11 -2.51
C ASN A 117 -3.12 -20.52 -2.87
N TRP A 118 -3.65 -20.81 -4.07
CA TRP A 118 -4.99 -20.37 -4.49
C TRP A 118 -6.10 -21.30 -4.01
N ASN A 119 -5.74 -22.44 -3.43
CA ASN A 119 -6.71 -23.38 -2.87
C ASN A 119 -6.37 -23.70 -1.39
N PRO A 120 -6.29 -22.69 -0.53
CA PRO A 120 -5.92 -22.87 0.86
C PRO A 120 -7.00 -23.63 1.63
N VAL A 121 -6.57 -24.25 2.71
CA VAL A 121 -7.50 -24.88 3.65
C VAL A 121 -8.16 -23.80 4.51
N ASN A 122 -9.50 -23.75 4.50
CA ASN A 122 -10.26 -22.86 5.36
C ASN A 122 -10.28 -23.36 6.82
N ASP A 123 -10.86 -22.58 7.73
CA ASP A 123 -10.95 -22.93 9.16
C ASP A 123 -11.80 -24.20 9.42
N GLN A 124 -12.56 -24.68 8.44
CA GLN A 124 -13.34 -25.92 8.49
C GLN A 124 -12.58 -27.13 7.93
N GLY A 125 -11.30 -26.96 7.54
CA GLY A 125 -10.49 -28.03 6.98
C GLY A 125 -10.77 -28.35 5.51
N VAL A 126 -11.54 -27.50 4.80
CA VAL A 126 -11.91 -27.69 3.39
C VAL A 126 -11.08 -26.78 2.50
N HIS A 127 -10.57 -27.33 1.40
CA HIS A 127 -9.91 -26.54 0.36
C HIS A 127 -10.90 -25.64 -0.37
N SER A 128 -10.59 -24.34 -0.45
CA SER A 128 -11.47 -23.37 -1.11
C SER A 128 -10.69 -22.20 -1.67
N PHE A 129 -11.02 -21.78 -2.90
CA PHE A 129 -10.56 -20.52 -3.48
C PHE A 129 -11.07 -19.29 -2.72
N MET A 130 -12.20 -19.42 -2.02
CA MET A 130 -12.79 -18.38 -1.17
C MET A 130 -12.80 -18.85 0.29
N PRO A 131 -11.66 -18.82 1.01
CA PRO A 131 -11.55 -19.38 2.36
C PRO A 131 -12.51 -18.72 3.36
N ASN A 132 -12.80 -17.43 3.19
CA ASN A 132 -13.75 -16.66 4.02
C ASN A 132 -15.15 -16.56 3.39
N GLY A 133 -15.42 -17.33 2.33
CA GLY A 133 -16.69 -17.35 1.63
C GLY A 133 -17.05 -16.03 0.95
N PHE A 134 -18.29 -15.94 0.48
CA PHE A 134 -18.80 -14.74 -0.19
C PHE A 134 -18.86 -13.51 0.73
N SER A 135 -19.07 -13.71 2.03
CA SER A 135 -19.05 -12.64 3.02
C SER A 135 -17.68 -11.97 3.09
N GLY A 136 -16.59 -12.74 3.05
CA GLY A 136 -15.22 -12.20 3.01
C GLY A 136 -14.96 -11.38 1.73
N VAL A 137 -15.47 -11.85 0.58
CA VAL A 137 -15.37 -11.09 -0.68
C VAL A 137 -16.10 -9.75 -0.57
N MET A 138 -17.31 -9.73 -0.02
CA MET A 138 -18.08 -8.48 0.15
C MET A 138 -17.42 -7.52 1.12
N ALA A 139 -16.80 -8.00 2.19
CA ALA A 139 -16.02 -7.18 3.10
C ALA A 139 -14.80 -6.54 2.39
N ALA A 140 -14.13 -7.31 1.53
CA ALA A 140 -12.98 -6.83 0.75
C ALA A 140 -13.40 -5.76 -0.29
N VAL A 141 -14.59 -5.82 -0.87
CA VAL A 141 -15.08 -4.85 -1.87
C VAL A 141 -15.01 -3.42 -1.31
N SER A 142 -15.42 -3.21 -0.05
CA SER A 142 -15.37 -1.89 0.59
C SER A 142 -13.93 -1.35 0.70
N SER A 143 -12.97 -2.21 1.00
CA SER A 143 -11.55 -1.84 1.10
C SER A 143 -10.95 -1.57 -0.28
N VAL A 144 -11.26 -2.41 -1.26
CA VAL A 144 -10.77 -2.27 -2.65
C VAL A 144 -11.33 -1.02 -3.32
N PHE A 145 -12.51 -0.54 -2.93
CA PHE A 145 -13.06 0.73 -3.44
C PHE A 145 -12.10 1.89 -3.24
N PHE A 146 -11.35 1.92 -2.13
CA PHE A 146 -10.36 2.95 -1.87
C PHE A 146 -9.18 2.92 -2.84
N ALA A 147 -8.89 1.79 -3.48
CA ALA A 147 -7.82 1.69 -4.48
C ALA A 147 -8.15 2.45 -5.77
N TYR A 148 -9.42 2.76 -6.02
CA TYR A 148 -9.88 3.54 -7.17
C TYR A 148 -10.09 5.02 -6.85
N ILE A 149 -9.82 5.48 -5.63
CA ILE A 149 -9.89 6.90 -5.28
C ILE A 149 -8.87 7.67 -6.12
N GLY A 150 -9.33 8.77 -6.69
CA GLY A 150 -8.52 9.67 -7.52
C GLY A 150 -8.84 9.58 -9.01
N PHE A 151 -9.63 8.60 -9.48
CA PHE A 151 -10.05 8.59 -10.87
C PHE A 151 -10.92 9.80 -11.23
N ASP A 152 -11.66 10.33 -10.25
CA ASP A 152 -12.47 11.54 -10.34
C ASP A 152 -11.63 12.81 -10.50
N ALA A 153 -10.35 12.80 -10.06
CA ALA A 153 -9.42 13.90 -10.30
C ALA A 153 -9.17 14.17 -11.81
N ILE A 154 -9.42 13.19 -12.67
CA ILE A 154 -9.35 13.38 -14.13
C ILE A 154 -10.36 14.45 -14.59
N SER A 155 -11.50 14.57 -13.91
CA SER A 155 -12.52 15.57 -14.24
C SER A 155 -12.04 17.02 -13.99
N VAL A 156 -11.15 17.22 -13.02
CA VAL A 156 -10.56 18.54 -12.72
C VAL A 156 -9.62 19.00 -13.84
N MET A 157 -9.06 18.07 -14.63
CA MET A 157 -8.19 18.37 -15.75
C MET A 157 -8.96 18.75 -17.05
N ALA A 158 -10.27 18.96 -16.93
CA ALA A 158 -11.10 19.33 -18.07
C ALA A 158 -10.63 20.63 -18.76
N GLU A 159 -10.15 21.60 -18.00
CA GLU A 159 -9.67 22.88 -18.50
C GLU A 159 -8.36 22.77 -19.28
N GLU A 160 -7.57 21.73 -19.04
CA GLU A 160 -6.29 21.49 -19.73
C GLU A 160 -6.44 20.63 -21.00
N SER A 161 -7.62 20.03 -21.20
CA SER A 161 -7.88 19.14 -22.34
C SER A 161 -8.33 19.90 -23.58
N LYS A 162 -7.81 19.50 -24.76
CA LYS A 162 -8.21 20.09 -26.04
C LYS A 162 -9.67 19.79 -26.43
N ASN A 163 -10.16 18.60 -26.12
CA ASN A 163 -11.52 18.13 -26.38
C ASN A 163 -12.10 17.41 -25.15
N PRO A 164 -12.42 18.14 -24.06
CA PRO A 164 -12.77 17.53 -22.78
C PRO A 164 -13.98 16.60 -22.85
N GLN A 165 -15.00 16.95 -23.63
CA GLN A 165 -16.23 16.14 -23.76
C GLN A 165 -15.98 14.74 -24.34
N ARG A 166 -14.95 14.57 -25.14
CA ARG A 166 -14.58 13.28 -25.77
C ARG A 166 -13.46 12.58 -25.03
N ASP A 167 -12.42 13.33 -24.65
CA ASP A 167 -11.17 12.76 -24.17
C ASP A 167 -11.27 12.36 -22.70
N LEU A 168 -11.98 13.11 -21.86
CA LEU A 168 -12.15 12.78 -20.44
C LEU A 168 -12.88 11.46 -20.21
N PRO A 169 -14.09 11.21 -20.75
CA PRO A 169 -14.78 9.94 -20.53
C PRO A 169 -13.95 8.74 -21.00
N ARG A 170 -13.25 8.89 -22.15
CA ARG A 170 -12.38 7.81 -22.66
C ARG A 170 -11.20 7.55 -21.74
N SER A 171 -10.53 8.60 -21.29
CA SER A 171 -9.41 8.47 -20.37
C SER A 171 -9.83 7.80 -19.06
N MET A 172 -10.98 8.16 -18.51
CA MET A 172 -11.54 7.54 -17.30
C MET A 172 -11.79 6.05 -17.51
N ILE A 173 -12.49 5.68 -18.60
CA ILE A 173 -12.81 4.27 -18.90
C ILE A 173 -11.53 3.45 -19.12
N TYR A 174 -10.60 3.96 -19.94
CA TYR A 174 -9.34 3.24 -20.19
C TYR A 174 -8.50 3.11 -18.93
N SER A 175 -8.40 4.14 -18.09
CA SER A 175 -7.70 4.08 -16.83
C SER A 175 -8.29 3.03 -15.90
N LEU A 176 -9.62 2.97 -15.76
CA LEU A 176 -10.30 1.96 -14.96
C LEU A 176 -10.02 0.54 -15.46
N ILE A 177 -10.12 0.31 -16.76
CA ILE A 177 -9.88 -1.01 -17.37
C ILE A 177 -8.42 -1.43 -17.14
N ILE A 178 -7.46 -0.55 -17.44
CA ILE A 178 -6.03 -0.84 -17.29
C ILE A 178 -5.70 -1.11 -15.82
N CYS A 179 -6.14 -0.25 -14.89
CA CYS A 179 -5.91 -0.45 -13.47
C CYS A 179 -6.53 -1.76 -12.96
N THR A 180 -7.75 -2.09 -13.40
CA THR A 180 -8.41 -3.34 -13.01
C THR A 180 -7.61 -4.56 -13.47
N ILE A 181 -7.13 -4.57 -14.71
CA ILE A 181 -6.30 -5.67 -15.24
C ILE A 181 -5.01 -5.80 -14.42
N ILE A 182 -4.33 -4.69 -14.16
CA ILE A 182 -3.10 -4.67 -13.36
C ILE A 182 -3.36 -5.18 -11.94
N TYR A 183 -4.43 -4.73 -11.28
CA TYR A 183 -4.77 -5.19 -9.94
C TYR A 183 -5.09 -6.69 -9.89
N ILE A 184 -5.83 -7.20 -10.87
CA ILE A 184 -6.11 -8.64 -10.96
C ILE A 184 -4.81 -9.44 -11.12
N LEU A 185 -3.96 -9.05 -12.08
CA LEU A 185 -2.70 -9.75 -12.32
C LEU A 185 -1.78 -9.69 -11.10
N LEU A 186 -1.62 -8.52 -10.49
CA LEU A 186 -0.80 -8.35 -9.30
C LEU A 186 -1.32 -9.19 -8.14
N THR A 187 -2.63 -9.15 -7.87
CA THR A 187 -3.23 -9.92 -6.77
C THR A 187 -3.09 -11.43 -6.99
N LEU A 188 -3.29 -11.92 -8.22
CA LEU A 188 -3.08 -13.33 -8.54
C LEU A 188 -1.63 -13.75 -8.29
N VAL A 189 -0.67 -12.93 -8.70
CA VAL A 189 0.75 -13.22 -8.45
C VAL A 189 1.04 -13.21 -6.96
N LEU A 190 0.65 -12.16 -6.23
CA LEU A 190 0.92 -12.03 -4.80
C LEU A 190 0.35 -13.21 -4.00
N THR A 191 -0.91 -13.55 -4.24
CA THR A 191 -1.58 -14.66 -3.55
C THR A 191 -1.11 -16.03 -4.04
N GLY A 192 -0.54 -16.12 -5.24
CA GLY A 192 0.06 -17.35 -5.76
C GLY A 192 1.45 -17.62 -5.20
N VAL A 193 2.23 -16.57 -4.93
CA VAL A 193 3.59 -16.70 -4.36
C VAL A 193 3.55 -17.00 -2.87
N VAL A 194 2.64 -16.37 -2.13
CA VAL A 194 2.58 -16.45 -0.66
C VAL A 194 1.14 -16.71 -0.21
N ASN A 195 0.99 -17.56 0.80
CA ASN A 195 -0.31 -17.82 1.40
C ASN A 195 -0.92 -16.53 1.97
N TYR A 196 -2.19 -16.28 1.69
CA TYR A 196 -2.91 -15.05 2.09
C TYR A 196 -2.84 -14.76 3.60
N LYS A 197 -2.74 -15.76 4.46
CA LYS A 197 -2.64 -15.59 5.92
C LYS A 197 -1.36 -14.86 6.35
N LEU A 198 -0.30 -14.90 5.53
CA LEU A 198 0.97 -14.23 5.83
C LEU A 198 0.95 -12.73 5.53
N PHE A 199 -0.11 -12.24 4.88
CA PHE A 199 -0.30 -10.79 4.66
C PHE A 199 -1.03 -10.09 5.82
N GLU A 200 -1.50 -10.83 6.81
CA GLU A 200 -2.19 -10.24 7.94
C GLU A 200 -1.23 -9.37 8.77
N GLY A 201 -1.56 -8.08 8.92
CA GLY A 201 -0.75 -7.11 9.66
C GLY A 201 0.54 -6.64 8.97
N VAL A 202 0.71 -6.94 7.68
CA VAL A 202 1.88 -6.51 6.90
C VAL A 202 1.59 -5.16 6.24
N GLY A 203 2.41 -4.14 6.54
CA GLY A 203 2.31 -2.79 5.96
C GLY A 203 2.85 -2.72 4.54
N ASP A 204 3.83 -3.55 4.19
CA ASP A 204 4.55 -3.56 2.92
C ASP A 204 4.48 -4.92 2.18
N PRO A 205 3.30 -5.33 1.71
CA PRO A 205 3.08 -6.67 1.15
C PRO A 205 3.99 -7.02 -0.04
N LEU A 206 4.37 -6.04 -0.86
CA LEU A 206 5.28 -6.26 -1.99
C LEU A 206 6.71 -6.58 -1.53
N ALA A 207 7.22 -5.86 -0.54
CA ALA A 207 8.55 -6.10 0.00
C ALA A 207 8.62 -7.45 0.70
N LYS A 208 7.55 -7.83 1.41
CA LYS A 208 7.44 -9.10 2.14
C LYS A 208 7.60 -10.33 1.24
N ILE A 209 7.05 -10.30 0.04
CA ILE A 209 7.19 -11.40 -0.92
C ILE A 209 8.65 -11.62 -1.30
N PHE A 210 9.38 -10.56 -1.60
CA PHE A 210 10.79 -10.66 -1.95
C PHE A 210 11.66 -11.08 -0.76
N GLU A 211 11.29 -10.69 0.46
CA GLU A 211 11.96 -11.12 1.67
C GLU A 211 11.81 -12.63 1.94
N LEU A 212 10.63 -13.18 1.64
CA LEU A 212 10.36 -14.62 1.84
C LEU A 212 10.99 -15.51 0.76
N GLN A 213 11.35 -14.95 -0.39
CA GLN A 213 11.93 -15.70 -1.51
C GLN A 213 13.46 -15.57 -1.62
N GLY A 214 14.09 -14.66 -0.93
CA GLY A 214 15.53 -14.40 -0.98
C GLY A 214 16.28 -14.60 0.27
#